data_8aaa118dbc7635f15e6a3c5334d903df
#
_entry.id   8aaa118dbc7635f15e6a3c5334d903df
#
_cell.length_a   1.000
_cell.length_b   1.000
_cell.length_c   1.000
_cell.angle_alpha   90.00
_cell.angle_beta   90.00
_cell.angle_gamma   90.00
#
_symmetry.space_group_name_H-M   'P 1'
#
loop_
_entity.id
_entity.type
_entity.pdbx_description
1 polymer ?
#
loop_
_entity_poly.entity_id
_entity_poly.type
_entity_poly.pdbx_seq_one_letter_code
_entity_poly.pdbx_strand_id
1 'polypeptide(L)'
;VVCDEAVSPLEASVQAQVLNLLKEVQADFGLTYFFISHDLSVVGYMSDRVAVMYLGRIVEQADRNTLFGSAAHPYTKALLAAAPVHDPAKRHIRAFLPGELPSPFSPPAGCAFHPRCPQAMPRCREEAPELREIAPDHLARCHLYG
;
A
#
# COMPACT_ATOMS: atom_id res chain seq x y z
N VAL A 1 -4.95 19.35 -1.25
CA VAL A 1 -5.08 19.02 -2.70
C VAL A 1 -5.18 17.51 -2.84
N VAL A 2 -6.06 17.02 -3.74
CA VAL A 2 -6.20 15.59 -4.06
C VAL A 2 -5.56 15.36 -5.45
N CYS A 3 -4.64 14.40 -5.51
CA CYS A 3 -3.96 13.95 -6.73
C CYS A 3 -4.31 12.47 -6.95
N ASP A 4 -5.24 12.21 -7.85
CA ASP A 4 -5.68 10.86 -8.19
C ASP A 4 -5.01 10.43 -9.50
N GLU A 5 -4.10 9.45 -9.43
CA GLU A 5 -3.30 8.91 -10.55
C GLU A 5 -2.64 10.00 -11.42
N ALA A 6 -2.27 11.14 -10.81
CA ALA A 6 -1.89 12.38 -11.50
C ALA A 6 -0.67 12.23 -12.43
N VAL A 7 0.17 11.23 -12.24
CA VAL A 7 1.39 11.00 -13.02
C VAL A 7 1.43 9.63 -13.71
N SER A 8 0.40 8.82 -13.53
CA SER A 8 0.32 7.44 -14.03
C SER A 8 0.52 7.30 -15.56
N PRO A 9 -0.03 8.20 -16.41
CA PRO A 9 0.12 8.07 -17.87
C PRO A 9 1.42 8.67 -18.42
N LEU A 10 2.31 9.20 -17.57
CA LEU A 10 3.51 9.91 -17.99
C LEU A 10 4.71 8.98 -18.13
N GLU A 11 5.58 9.29 -19.10
CA GLU A 11 6.90 8.64 -19.18
C GLU A 11 7.75 8.98 -17.94
N ALA A 12 8.65 8.07 -17.56
CA ALA A 12 9.42 8.17 -16.31
C ALA A 12 10.17 9.50 -16.14
N SER A 13 10.71 10.06 -17.23
CA SER A 13 11.41 11.35 -17.20
C SER A 13 10.49 12.52 -16.91
N VAL A 14 9.32 12.54 -17.55
CA VAL A 14 8.30 13.58 -17.36
C VAL A 14 7.65 13.43 -15.99
N GLN A 15 7.37 12.18 -15.58
CA GLN A 15 6.86 11.87 -14.25
C GLN A 15 7.75 12.45 -13.15
N ALA A 16 9.09 12.25 -13.25
CA ALA A 16 10.02 12.77 -12.28
C ALA A 16 10.01 14.32 -12.21
N GLN A 17 9.90 15.00 -13.34
CA GLN A 17 9.80 16.45 -13.41
C GLN A 17 8.52 16.97 -12.73
N VAL A 18 7.37 16.34 -13.01
CA VAL A 18 6.09 16.72 -12.41
C VAL A 18 6.10 16.48 -10.90
N LEU A 19 6.66 15.36 -10.43
CA LEU A 19 6.76 15.08 -9.00
C LEU A 19 7.64 16.09 -8.27
N ASN A 20 8.76 16.52 -8.87
CA ASN A 20 9.61 17.57 -8.32
C ASN A 20 8.87 18.91 -8.25
N LEU A 21 8.18 19.29 -9.33
CA LEU A 21 7.36 20.50 -9.34
C LEU A 21 6.27 20.48 -8.25
N LEU A 22 5.59 19.34 -8.06
CA LEU A 22 4.60 19.19 -7.00
C LEU A 22 5.21 19.37 -5.60
N LYS A 23 6.43 18.88 -5.38
CA LYS A 23 7.16 19.09 -4.12
C LYS A 23 7.57 20.54 -3.90
N GLU A 24 8.02 21.21 -4.94
CA GLU A 24 8.35 22.66 -4.88
C GLU A 24 7.09 23.47 -4.52
N VAL A 25 5.99 23.23 -5.22
CA VAL A 25 4.70 23.88 -4.94
C VAL A 25 4.20 23.57 -3.53
N GLN A 26 4.39 22.33 -3.05
CA GLN A 26 4.04 21.94 -1.69
C GLN A 26 4.82 22.77 -0.66
N ALA A 27 6.12 22.94 -0.88
CA ALA A 27 6.99 23.69 0.03
C ALA A 27 6.68 25.19 0.01
N ASP A 28 6.50 25.78 -1.19
CA ASP A 28 6.27 27.22 -1.37
C ASP A 28 4.93 27.69 -0.79
N PHE A 29 3.89 26.85 -0.90
CA PHE A 29 2.52 27.21 -0.49
C PHE A 29 2.05 26.47 0.77
N GLY A 30 2.87 25.65 1.41
CA GLY A 30 2.51 24.90 2.61
C GLY A 30 1.35 23.91 2.37
N LEU A 31 1.28 23.27 1.21
CA LEU A 31 0.16 22.43 0.82
C LEU A 31 0.24 21.04 1.44
N THR A 32 -0.93 20.48 1.77
CA THR A 32 -1.07 19.06 2.06
C THR A 32 -1.65 18.35 0.84
N TYR A 33 -0.98 17.27 0.41
CA TYR A 33 -1.45 16.41 -0.67
C TYR A 33 -2.09 15.14 -0.14
N PHE A 34 -3.22 14.76 -0.72
CA PHE A 34 -3.75 13.41 -0.67
C PHE A 34 -3.46 12.77 -2.04
N PHE A 35 -2.48 11.88 -2.07
CA PHE A 35 -1.95 11.32 -3.31
C PHE A 35 -2.39 9.86 -3.47
N ILE A 36 -3.05 9.54 -4.59
CA ILE A 36 -3.46 8.17 -4.94
C ILE A 36 -2.59 7.70 -6.10
N SER A 37 -1.94 6.57 -5.94
CA SER A 37 -1.12 5.93 -6.98
C SER A 37 -0.99 4.43 -6.74
N HIS A 38 -0.82 3.66 -7.82
CA HIS A 38 -0.44 2.26 -7.78
C HIS A 38 1.09 2.06 -7.88
N ASP A 39 1.85 3.12 -8.17
CA ASP A 39 3.30 3.07 -8.23
C ASP A 39 3.91 3.34 -6.86
N LEU A 40 4.47 2.28 -6.25
CA LEU A 40 5.10 2.34 -4.94
C LEU A 40 6.33 3.27 -4.90
N SER A 41 7.02 3.46 -6.02
CA SER A 41 8.15 4.39 -6.11
C SER A 41 7.68 5.83 -5.96
N VAL A 42 6.58 6.17 -6.64
CA VAL A 42 5.93 7.48 -6.51
C VAL A 42 5.43 7.72 -5.10
N VAL A 43 4.73 6.73 -4.51
CA VAL A 43 4.24 6.80 -3.14
C VAL A 43 5.41 7.00 -2.17
N GLY A 44 6.49 6.23 -2.32
CA GLY A 44 7.69 6.34 -1.48
C GLY A 44 8.40 7.69 -1.60
N TYR A 45 8.32 8.33 -2.76
CA TYR A 45 8.91 9.65 -3.00
C TYR A 45 8.07 10.80 -2.44
N MET A 46 6.75 10.75 -2.63
CA MET A 46 5.84 11.85 -2.33
C MET A 46 5.32 11.88 -0.90
N SER A 47 5.15 10.72 -0.26
CA SER A 47 4.36 10.60 0.95
C SER A 47 5.19 10.63 2.23
N ASP A 48 4.66 11.27 3.28
CA ASP A 48 5.14 11.16 4.66
C ASP A 48 4.43 10.02 5.38
N ARG A 49 3.14 9.84 5.11
CA ARG A 49 2.29 8.74 5.61
C ARG A 49 1.66 8.01 4.45
N VAL A 50 1.52 6.70 4.59
CA VAL A 50 0.97 5.83 3.54
C VAL A 50 -0.17 5.00 4.11
N ALA A 51 -1.27 4.90 3.35
CA ALA A 51 -2.37 4.00 3.60
C ALA A 51 -2.49 3.01 2.44
N VAL A 52 -2.47 1.71 2.74
CA VAL A 52 -2.65 0.64 1.76
C VAL A 52 -4.11 0.21 1.77
N MET A 53 -4.72 0.17 0.59
CA MET A 53 -6.12 -0.21 0.42
C MET A 53 -6.24 -1.54 -0.32
N TYR A 54 -7.17 -2.40 0.12
CA TYR A 54 -7.55 -3.63 -0.56
C TYR A 54 -9.08 -3.74 -0.59
N LEU A 55 -9.66 -3.91 -1.80
CA LEU A 55 -11.11 -3.98 -2.02
C LEU A 55 -11.90 -2.90 -1.26
N GLY A 56 -11.47 -1.63 -1.39
CA GLY A 56 -12.15 -0.48 -0.79
C GLY A 56 -11.95 -0.29 0.71
N ARG A 57 -11.10 -1.12 1.37
CA ARG A 57 -10.81 -1.00 2.80
C ARG A 57 -9.34 -0.73 3.05
N ILE A 58 -9.03 0.19 3.95
CA ILE A 58 -7.67 0.38 4.43
C ILE A 58 -7.29 -0.84 5.25
N VAL A 59 -6.21 -1.51 4.83
CA VAL A 59 -5.67 -2.72 5.48
C VAL A 59 -4.44 -2.42 6.32
N GLU A 60 -3.70 -1.37 5.99
CA GLU A 60 -2.54 -0.91 6.75
C GLU A 60 -2.30 0.58 6.55
N GLN A 61 -1.85 1.26 7.59
CA GLN A 61 -1.46 2.68 7.54
C GLN A 61 -0.31 2.92 8.52
N ALA A 62 0.73 3.59 8.04
CA ALA A 62 1.88 3.96 8.86
C ALA A 62 2.61 5.17 8.26
N ASP A 63 3.64 5.67 8.95
CA ASP A 63 4.64 6.52 8.30
C ASP A 63 5.35 5.75 7.18
N ARG A 64 5.88 6.50 6.21
CA ARG A 64 6.53 5.92 5.01
C ARG A 64 7.63 4.91 5.38
N ASN A 65 8.53 5.26 6.30
CA ASN A 65 9.69 4.43 6.59
C ASN A 65 9.27 3.12 7.25
N THR A 66 8.31 3.18 8.17
CA THR A 66 7.71 2.00 8.82
C THR A 66 7.02 1.11 7.80
N LEU A 67 6.19 1.68 6.92
CA LEU A 67 5.46 0.88 5.94
C LEU A 67 6.39 0.17 4.94
N PHE A 68 7.40 0.86 4.42
CA PHE A 68 8.35 0.29 3.46
C PHE A 68 9.39 -0.62 4.11
N GLY A 69 9.75 -0.39 5.38
CA GLY A 69 10.78 -1.15 6.09
C GLY A 69 10.25 -2.33 6.90
N SER A 70 9.03 -2.22 7.44
CA SER A 70 8.46 -3.19 8.39
C SER A 70 6.94 -3.34 8.25
N ALA A 71 6.45 -3.47 7.00
CA ALA A 71 5.04 -3.73 6.74
C ALA A 71 4.50 -4.88 7.59
N ALA A 72 3.30 -4.71 8.13
CA ALA A 72 2.65 -5.67 9.01
C ALA A 72 1.68 -6.57 8.23
N HIS A 73 0.80 -5.99 7.43
CA HIS A 73 -0.25 -6.73 6.73
C HIS A 73 0.32 -7.60 5.59
N PRO A 74 -0.10 -8.88 5.48
CA PRO A 74 0.41 -9.79 4.45
C PRO A 74 0.24 -9.28 3.01
N TYR A 75 -0.83 -8.53 2.74
CA TYR A 75 -1.03 -7.89 1.44
C TYR A 75 0.02 -6.82 1.15
N THR A 76 0.31 -5.95 2.11
CA THR A 76 1.33 -4.90 1.98
C THR A 76 2.71 -5.51 1.75
N LYS A 77 3.06 -6.56 2.50
CA LYS A 77 4.31 -7.32 2.31
C LYS A 77 4.42 -7.85 0.88
N ALA A 78 3.33 -8.42 0.36
CA ALA A 78 3.31 -8.96 -0.99
C ALA A 78 3.40 -7.86 -2.07
N LEU A 79 2.74 -6.70 -1.87
CA LEU A 79 2.87 -5.55 -2.77
C LEU A 79 4.32 -5.05 -2.82
N LEU A 80 4.96 -4.87 -1.66
CA LEU A 80 6.34 -4.41 -1.58
C LEU A 80 7.32 -5.43 -2.21
N ALA A 81 7.09 -6.73 -2.00
CA ALA A 81 7.89 -7.78 -2.61
C ALA A 81 7.72 -7.89 -4.14
N ALA A 82 6.57 -7.45 -4.67
CA ALA A 82 6.30 -7.43 -6.11
C ALA A 82 6.82 -6.17 -6.80
N ALA A 83 7.16 -5.12 -6.04
CA ALA A 83 7.68 -3.87 -6.58
C ALA A 83 8.99 -4.10 -7.36
N PRO A 84 9.16 -3.43 -8.52
CA PRO A 84 10.40 -3.51 -9.26
C PRO A 84 11.58 -3.02 -8.41
N VAL A 85 12.55 -3.89 -8.17
CA VAL A 85 13.79 -3.50 -7.50
C VAL A 85 14.78 -3.08 -8.58
N HIS A 86 15.27 -1.85 -8.54
CA HIS A 86 16.26 -1.34 -9.49
C HIS A 86 17.66 -1.96 -9.31
N ASP A 87 17.90 -2.64 -8.19
CA ASP A 87 19.16 -3.32 -7.91
C ASP A 87 19.12 -4.78 -8.42
N PRO A 88 19.87 -5.13 -9.46
CA PRO A 88 19.90 -6.50 -10.00
C PRO A 88 20.38 -7.57 -8.99
N ALA A 89 21.19 -7.16 -7.99
CA ALA A 89 21.69 -8.05 -6.94
C ALA A 89 20.63 -8.40 -5.90
N LYS A 90 19.55 -7.60 -5.83
CA LYS A 90 18.42 -7.79 -4.89
C LYS A 90 17.18 -8.34 -5.59
N ARG A 91 17.31 -8.96 -6.74
CA ARG A 91 16.21 -9.68 -7.41
C ARG A 91 15.77 -10.88 -6.57
N HIS A 92 14.96 -10.61 -5.56
CA HIS A 92 14.25 -11.67 -4.86
C HIS A 92 13.15 -12.23 -5.79
N ILE A 93 12.90 -13.53 -5.63
CA ILE A 93 11.82 -14.24 -6.31
C ILE A 93 10.55 -13.42 -6.09
N ARG A 94 9.94 -12.94 -7.17
CA ARG A 94 8.66 -12.20 -7.10
C ARG A 94 7.67 -13.03 -6.29
N ALA A 95 7.25 -12.51 -5.15
CA ALA A 95 6.22 -13.15 -4.36
C ALA A 95 4.91 -13.11 -5.17
N PHE A 96 4.58 -14.24 -5.77
CA PHE A 96 3.32 -14.40 -6.48
C PHE A 96 2.21 -14.60 -5.45
N LEU A 97 1.26 -13.67 -5.40
CA LEU A 97 0.05 -13.86 -4.59
C LEU A 97 -0.83 -14.93 -5.27
N PRO A 98 -1.09 -16.07 -4.61
CA PRO A 98 -1.94 -17.11 -5.18
C PRO A 98 -3.39 -16.63 -5.32
N GLY A 99 -4.14 -17.28 -6.20
CA GLY A 99 -5.57 -17.07 -6.38
C GLY A 99 -5.94 -15.86 -7.22
N GLU A 100 -7.20 -15.83 -7.67
CA GLU A 100 -7.78 -14.73 -8.43
C GLU A 100 -8.12 -13.55 -7.52
N LEU A 101 -8.16 -12.35 -8.10
CA LEU A 101 -8.61 -11.16 -7.39
C LEU A 101 -10.13 -11.26 -7.17
N PRO A 102 -10.61 -11.26 -5.92
CA PRO A 102 -12.05 -11.28 -5.67
C PRO A 102 -12.73 -10.04 -6.23
N SER A 103 -14.00 -10.18 -6.61
CA SER A 103 -14.79 -9.05 -7.09
C SER A 103 -15.00 -8.01 -6.00
N PRO A 104 -14.77 -6.72 -6.29
CA PRO A 104 -15.05 -5.65 -5.33
C PRO A 104 -16.55 -5.49 -5.04
N PHE A 105 -17.42 -5.97 -5.94
CA PHE A 105 -18.88 -5.93 -5.75
C PHE A 105 -19.41 -7.06 -4.86
N SER A 106 -18.62 -8.12 -4.65
CA SER A 106 -18.95 -9.25 -3.79
C SER A 106 -17.69 -9.68 -3.03
N PRO A 107 -17.23 -8.86 -2.07
CA PRO A 107 -16.03 -9.18 -1.31
C PRO A 107 -16.24 -10.45 -0.46
N PRO A 108 -15.21 -11.25 -0.26
CA PRO A 108 -15.27 -12.43 0.61
C PRO A 108 -15.75 -12.06 2.03
N ALA A 109 -16.46 -12.99 2.67
CA ALA A 109 -16.81 -12.85 4.09
C ALA A 109 -15.55 -12.78 4.97
N GLY A 110 -15.67 -12.16 6.13
CA GLY A 110 -14.53 -12.00 7.04
C GLY A 110 -13.46 -11.05 6.52
N CYS A 111 -12.19 -11.44 6.63
CA CYS A 111 -11.07 -10.68 6.07
C CYS A 111 -11.07 -10.79 4.54
N ALA A 112 -11.25 -9.66 3.84
CA ALA A 112 -11.33 -9.66 2.38
C ALA A 112 -10.08 -10.25 1.68
N PHE A 113 -8.93 -10.24 2.34
CA PHE A 113 -7.68 -10.77 1.81
C PHE A 113 -7.48 -12.27 2.10
N HIS A 114 -8.31 -12.91 2.95
CA HIS A 114 -8.10 -14.28 3.40
C HIS A 114 -7.92 -15.32 2.26
N PRO A 115 -8.60 -15.23 1.09
CA PRO A 115 -8.45 -16.23 0.03
C PRO A 115 -7.04 -16.26 -0.59
N ARG A 116 -6.30 -15.15 -0.46
CA ARG A 116 -4.97 -14.95 -1.03
C ARG A 116 -3.87 -14.81 0.02
N CYS A 117 -4.26 -14.90 1.30
CA CYS A 117 -3.35 -14.72 2.43
C CYS A 117 -2.60 -16.02 2.75
N PRO A 118 -1.26 -16.05 2.68
CA PRO A 118 -0.49 -17.23 3.05
C PRO A 118 -0.54 -17.54 4.55
N GLN A 119 -1.02 -16.60 5.36
CA GLN A 119 -1.14 -16.71 6.82
C GLN A 119 -2.61 -16.71 7.27
N ALA A 120 -3.54 -17.11 6.38
CA ALA A 120 -4.96 -17.15 6.71
C ALA A 120 -5.26 -18.16 7.83
N MET A 121 -5.99 -17.71 8.82
CA MET A 121 -6.50 -18.51 9.94
C MET A 121 -8.00 -18.79 9.76
N PRO A 122 -8.59 -19.78 10.45
CA PRO A 122 -10.05 -20.04 10.39
C PRO A 122 -10.87 -18.77 10.67
N ARG A 123 -10.54 -18.01 11.71
CA ARG A 123 -11.18 -16.73 12.07
C ARG A 123 -11.22 -15.72 10.92
N CYS A 124 -10.20 -15.71 10.04
CA CYS A 124 -10.16 -14.80 8.89
C CYS A 124 -11.29 -15.03 7.88
N ARG A 125 -11.92 -16.21 7.89
CA ARG A 125 -13.03 -16.55 6.99
C ARG A 125 -14.39 -16.10 7.55
N GLU A 126 -14.47 -15.98 8.85
CA GLU A 126 -15.72 -15.78 9.60
C GLU A 126 -15.89 -14.33 10.02
N GLU A 127 -14.81 -13.70 10.45
CA GLU A 127 -14.82 -12.38 11.06
C GLU A 127 -13.93 -11.39 10.30
N ALA A 128 -14.46 -10.18 10.03
CA ALA A 128 -13.68 -9.11 9.46
C ALA A 128 -12.82 -8.45 10.56
N PRO A 129 -11.48 -8.37 10.38
CA PRO A 129 -10.65 -7.70 11.36
C PRO A 129 -10.93 -6.20 11.42
N GLU A 130 -10.84 -5.62 12.59
CA GLU A 130 -10.88 -4.17 12.77
C GLU A 130 -9.52 -3.54 12.44
N LEU A 131 -9.52 -2.27 12.06
CA LEU A 131 -8.30 -1.48 11.94
C LEU A 131 -7.86 -1.08 13.35
N ARG A 132 -6.74 -1.59 13.79
CA ARG A 132 -6.20 -1.35 15.14
C ARG A 132 -4.77 -0.86 15.09
N GLU A 133 -4.41 -0.07 16.07
CA GLU A 133 -3.02 0.34 16.29
C GLU A 133 -2.22 -0.85 16.82
N ILE A 134 -1.16 -1.22 16.11
CA ILE A 134 -0.27 -2.34 16.42
C ILE A 134 1.09 -1.89 16.94
N ALA A 135 1.43 -0.63 16.68
CA ALA A 135 2.57 0.11 17.21
C ALA A 135 2.25 1.61 17.10
N PRO A 136 3.00 2.51 17.75
CA PRO A 136 2.77 3.95 17.65
C PRO A 136 2.66 4.41 16.18
N ASP A 137 1.54 5.05 15.84
CA ASP A 137 1.23 5.54 14.49
C ASP A 137 1.17 4.47 13.37
N HIS A 138 1.14 3.18 13.73
CA HIS A 138 1.05 2.06 12.81
C HIS A 138 -0.25 1.27 13.02
N LEU A 139 -1.18 1.37 12.08
CA LEU A 139 -2.46 0.68 12.12
C LEU A 139 -2.47 -0.48 11.12
N ALA A 140 -3.03 -1.62 11.53
CA ALA A 140 -3.25 -2.75 10.64
C ALA A 140 -4.64 -3.39 10.86
N ARG A 141 -5.25 -3.84 9.78
CA ARG A 141 -6.52 -4.56 9.75
C ARG A 141 -6.23 -6.05 9.53
N CYS A 142 -5.74 -6.72 10.57
CA CYS A 142 -5.29 -8.11 10.44
C CYS A 142 -5.40 -8.86 11.78
N HIS A 143 -5.98 -10.07 11.77
CA HIS A 143 -6.07 -10.93 12.94
C HIS A 143 -4.73 -11.47 13.49
N LEU A 144 -3.63 -11.28 12.77
CA LEU A 144 -2.29 -11.59 13.31
C LEU A 144 -1.88 -10.69 14.47
N TYR A 145 -2.58 -9.57 14.65
CA TYR A 145 -2.26 -8.54 15.64
C TYR A 145 -3.41 -8.32 16.67
N GLY A 146 -4.36 -9.27 16.78
CA GLY A 146 -5.39 -9.23 17.83
C GLY A 146 -6.79 -9.61 17.37
#